data_80f48dd45b8013664cbf99f28a18de57
#
_entry.id   80f48dd45b8013664cbf99f28a18de57
#
_cell.length_a   1.000
_cell.length_b   1.000
_cell.length_c   1.000
_cell.angle_alpha   90.00
_cell.angle_beta   90.00
_cell.angle_gamma   90.00
#
_symmetry.space_group_name_H-M   'P 1'
#
loop_
_entity.id
_entity.type
_entity.pdbx_description
1 polymer ?
#
loop_
_entity_poly.entity_id
_entity_poly.type
_entity_poly.pdbx_seq_one_letter_code
_entity_poly.pdbx_strand_id
1 'polypeptide(L)'
;VPAIVVLLTRNKPRSWKRGVLVRGGFLLAMLLLAGAAVGVSSQGVFSLMRTDKVLRYKITPGNYIVSLINVIKPDKKANSGPRKVVGADAKRPATAATRKPRLFVLAVGETVRADHWGLNGYARQTTPELAKRGVLNFPDVTACGTSTEVSLPCMFSPQGREHYDRDAIRGHESVLDVAARAGVQVLWRDNQSGCKGACIGVQSHTMGPNDAANLCAAGRCFDEILLSGLQAKLDAMPGDVIIVLHMLGNHGPNYFERYPPAFARWTPVCSTPELNRCTQAQIANAYDNAILYSDHVLAQLIDLLQAQTQRDAAMLFVSDHGESLGEYGLYLHGAPYSIAPKQQLHVPMVLWLSPGFASDDGLNMACLEKVAQQPASHDNLFATLLGAFDVQTAVYRKDKDLLASCRQP
;
A
#
# COMPACT_ATOMS: atom_id res chain seq x y z
N VAL A 1 -44.43 -10.15 16.58
CA VAL A 1 -45.21 -9.47 15.52
C VAL A 1 -45.45 -10.38 14.30
N PRO A 2 -44.46 -11.04 13.64
CA PRO A 2 -44.73 -11.85 12.43
C PRO A 2 -45.69 -13.03 12.66
N ALA A 3 -45.60 -13.70 13.81
CA ALA A 3 -46.48 -14.83 14.12
C ALA A 3 -47.96 -14.41 14.27
N ILE A 4 -48.23 -13.24 14.84
CA ILE A 4 -49.59 -12.70 14.98
C ILE A 4 -50.18 -12.37 13.60
N VAL A 5 -49.36 -11.79 12.67
CA VAL A 5 -49.81 -11.49 11.30
C VAL A 5 -50.10 -12.77 10.52
N VAL A 6 -49.33 -13.84 10.70
CA VAL A 6 -49.58 -15.15 10.08
C VAL A 6 -50.86 -15.80 10.61
N LEU A 7 -51.14 -15.64 11.92
CA LEU A 7 -52.34 -16.18 12.54
C LEU A 7 -53.62 -15.41 12.16
N LEU A 8 -53.50 -14.11 11.92
CA LEU A 8 -54.64 -13.24 11.54
C LEU A 8 -54.93 -13.26 10.03
N THR A 9 -54.01 -13.73 9.20
CA THR A 9 -54.23 -13.81 7.73
C THR A 9 -54.85 -15.15 7.35
N ARG A 10 -56.16 -15.17 7.05
CA ARG A 10 -56.83 -16.34 6.45
C ARG A 10 -56.30 -16.60 5.05
N ASN A 11 -55.43 -17.61 4.88
CA ASN A 11 -54.96 -18.03 3.56
C ASN A 11 -56.07 -18.79 2.82
N LYS A 12 -56.65 -18.19 1.75
CA LYS A 12 -57.46 -18.92 0.81
C LYS A 12 -56.63 -19.96 0.06
N PRO A 13 -57.09 -21.19 -0.12
CA PRO A 13 -56.35 -22.21 -0.87
C PRO A 13 -56.13 -21.70 -2.30
N ARG A 14 -54.85 -21.50 -2.69
CA ARG A 14 -54.44 -21.14 -4.04
C ARG A 14 -53.86 -22.38 -4.75
N SER A 15 -54.07 -22.45 -6.06
CA SER A 15 -53.35 -23.48 -6.85
C SER A 15 -51.84 -23.30 -6.60
N TRP A 16 -51.10 -24.42 -6.53
CA TRP A 16 -49.65 -24.42 -6.22
C TRP A 16 -48.88 -23.49 -7.16
N LYS A 17 -49.14 -23.49 -8.45
CA LYS A 17 -48.52 -22.60 -9.44
C LYS A 17 -48.71 -21.10 -9.10
N ARG A 18 -49.92 -20.72 -8.75
CA ARG A 18 -50.25 -19.33 -8.39
C ARG A 18 -49.63 -18.93 -7.04
N GLY A 19 -49.49 -19.88 -6.12
CA GLY A 19 -48.79 -19.70 -4.85
C GLY A 19 -47.29 -19.44 -5.02
N VAL A 20 -46.64 -20.20 -5.89
CA VAL A 20 -45.23 -20.04 -6.23
C VAL A 20 -44.98 -18.70 -6.93
N LEU A 21 -45.81 -18.32 -7.93
CA LEU A 21 -45.66 -17.04 -8.62
C LEU A 21 -45.81 -15.82 -7.69
N VAL A 22 -46.78 -15.82 -6.78
CA VAL A 22 -46.99 -14.72 -5.83
C VAL A 22 -45.85 -14.63 -4.83
N ARG A 23 -45.37 -15.76 -4.30
CA ARG A 23 -44.24 -15.79 -3.37
C ARG A 23 -42.94 -15.39 -4.06
N GLY A 24 -42.70 -15.87 -5.28
CA GLY A 24 -41.54 -15.49 -6.09
C GLY A 24 -41.55 -14.00 -6.43
N GLY A 25 -42.71 -13.46 -6.85
CA GLY A 25 -42.86 -12.04 -7.11
C GLY A 25 -42.64 -11.17 -5.87
N PHE A 26 -43.15 -11.60 -4.70
CA PHE A 26 -42.92 -10.92 -3.44
C PHE A 26 -41.44 -10.92 -3.04
N LEU A 27 -40.76 -12.10 -3.13
CA LEU A 27 -39.33 -12.19 -2.85
C LEU A 27 -38.51 -11.32 -3.80
N LEU A 28 -38.84 -11.32 -5.09
CA LEU A 28 -38.16 -10.46 -6.05
C LEU A 28 -38.35 -8.98 -5.74
N ALA A 29 -39.57 -8.55 -5.41
CA ALA A 29 -39.86 -7.18 -5.01
C ALA A 29 -39.10 -6.77 -3.75
N MET A 30 -39.03 -7.65 -2.75
CA MET A 30 -38.25 -7.41 -1.53
C MET A 30 -36.74 -7.34 -1.80
N LEU A 31 -36.22 -8.16 -2.68
CA LEU A 31 -34.80 -8.12 -3.10
C LEU A 31 -34.49 -6.81 -3.84
N LEU A 32 -35.37 -6.36 -4.73
CA LEU A 32 -35.23 -5.08 -5.43
C LEU A 32 -35.30 -3.88 -4.48
N LEU A 33 -36.23 -3.88 -3.51
CA LEU A 33 -36.32 -2.87 -2.48
C LEU A 33 -35.08 -2.86 -1.58
N ALA A 34 -34.59 -4.03 -1.17
CA ALA A 34 -33.36 -4.14 -0.38
C ALA A 34 -32.15 -3.65 -1.17
N GLY A 35 -32.04 -4.01 -2.45
CA GLY A 35 -31.01 -3.52 -3.36
C GLY A 35 -31.04 -2.01 -3.53
N ALA A 36 -32.25 -1.43 -3.72
CA ALA A 36 -32.42 0.01 -3.82
C ALA A 36 -32.07 0.73 -2.50
N ALA A 37 -32.47 0.18 -1.35
CA ALA A 37 -32.13 0.74 -0.04
C ALA A 37 -30.61 0.70 0.21
N VAL A 38 -29.94 -0.40 -0.15
CA VAL A 38 -28.46 -0.51 -0.09
C VAL A 38 -27.82 0.46 -1.06
N GLY A 39 -28.37 0.64 -2.27
CA GLY A 39 -27.87 1.60 -3.26
C GLY A 39 -27.94 3.05 -2.75
N VAL A 40 -29.08 3.46 -2.19
CA VAL A 40 -29.25 4.81 -1.60
C VAL A 40 -28.37 5.02 -0.37
N SER A 41 -28.17 3.98 0.44
CA SER A 41 -27.38 4.03 1.69
C SER A 41 -25.96 3.50 1.51
N SER A 42 -25.52 3.27 0.27
CA SER A 42 -24.27 2.56 -0.04
C SER A 42 -23.06 3.14 0.68
N GLN A 43 -22.93 4.47 0.73
CA GLN A 43 -21.83 5.16 1.41
C GLN A 43 -21.75 4.80 2.90
N GLY A 44 -22.88 4.88 3.62
CA GLY A 44 -22.96 4.55 5.04
C GLY A 44 -22.71 3.05 5.29
N VAL A 45 -23.28 2.19 4.46
CA VAL A 45 -23.12 0.73 4.58
C VAL A 45 -21.67 0.31 4.34
N PHE A 46 -21.03 0.82 3.28
CA PHE A 46 -19.62 0.51 2.98
C PHE A 46 -18.67 1.06 4.04
N SER A 47 -18.87 2.30 4.49
CA SER A 47 -18.09 2.89 5.58
C SER A 47 -18.21 2.06 6.86
N LEU A 48 -19.45 1.70 7.24
CA LEU A 48 -19.73 0.94 8.45
C LEU A 48 -19.14 -0.49 8.39
N MET A 49 -19.27 -1.18 7.25
CA MET A 49 -18.70 -2.53 7.06
C MET A 49 -17.17 -2.56 7.06
N ARG A 50 -16.53 -1.43 6.76
CA ARG A 50 -15.07 -1.29 6.84
C ARG A 50 -14.59 -0.95 8.24
N THR A 51 -15.28 -0.04 8.92
CA THR A 51 -14.94 0.38 10.27
C THR A 51 -15.14 -0.75 11.29
N ASP A 52 -16.19 -1.55 11.11
CA ASP A 52 -16.46 -2.74 11.94
C ASP A 52 -16.53 -4.02 11.08
N LYS A 53 -15.38 -4.69 10.93
CA LYS A 53 -15.29 -5.96 10.21
C LYS A 53 -16.16 -7.07 10.81
N VAL A 54 -16.58 -6.93 12.06
CA VAL A 54 -17.43 -7.88 12.78
C VAL A 54 -18.91 -7.66 12.45
N LEU A 55 -19.27 -6.48 11.96
CA LEU A 55 -20.66 -6.10 11.67
C LEU A 55 -21.35 -7.08 10.70
N ARG A 56 -20.62 -7.54 9.67
CA ARG A 56 -21.12 -8.56 8.71
C ARG A 56 -21.57 -9.87 9.37
N TYR A 57 -21.05 -10.18 10.56
CA TYR A 57 -21.45 -11.35 11.35
C TYR A 57 -22.56 -11.06 12.36
N LYS A 58 -22.90 -9.78 12.57
CA LYS A 58 -23.94 -9.34 13.51
C LYS A 58 -25.27 -9.04 12.81
N ILE A 59 -25.29 -8.78 11.50
CA ILE A 59 -26.51 -8.42 10.76
C ILE A 59 -27.17 -9.66 10.19
N THR A 60 -28.39 -9.96 10.62
CA THR A 60 -29.24 -11.04 10.08
C THR A 60 -30.04 -10.50 8.87
N PRO A 61 -30.12 -11.22 7.74
CA PRO A 61 -29.62 -12.58 7.46
C PRO A 61 -28.19 -12.62 6.89
N GLY A 62 -27.49 -11.48 6.78
CA GLY A 62 -26.17 -11.36 6.19
C GLY A 62 -25.14 -12.31 6.85
N ASN A 63 -25.22 -12.46 8.17
CA ASN A 63 -24.36 -13.36 8.93
C ASN A 63 -24.47 -14.82 8.44
N TYR A 64 -25.68 -15.33 8.16
CA TYR A 64 -25.86 -16.68 7.63
C TYR A 64 -25.31 -16.83 6.23
N ILE A 65 -25.51 -15.82 5.36
CA ILE A 65 -25.00 -15.82 3.99
C ILE A 65 -23.47 -15.81 4.00
N VAL A 66 -22.85 -14.92 4.76
CA VAL A 66 -21.38 -14.83 4.88
C VAL A 66 -20.80 -16.12 5.48
N SER A 67 -21.42 -16.66 6.52
CA SER A 67 -20.97 -17.92 7.14
C SER A 67 -21.10 -19.09 6.16
N LEU A 68 -22.19 -19.18 5.41
CA LEU A 68 -22.40 -20.21 4.41
C LEU A 68 -21.38 -20.12 3.27
N ILE A 69 -21.12 -18.90 2.76
CA ILE A 69 -20.07 -18.68 1.75
C ILE A 69 -18.70 -19.11 2.26
N ASN A 70 -18.37 -18.79 3.51
CA ASN A 70 -17.08 -19.16 4.11
C ASN A 70 -16.96 -20.69 4.36
N VAL A 71 -18.09 -21.38 4.57
CA VAL A 71 -18.10 -22.85 4.68
C VAL A 71 -17.97 -23.52 3.31
N ILE A 72 -18.69 -23.00 2.30
CA ILE A 72 -18.67 -23.55 0.92
C ILE A 72 -17.36 -23.20 0.20
N LYS A 73 -16.84 -22.01 0.45
CA LYS A 73 -15.51 -21.56 0.00
C LYS A 73 -14.67 -21.32 1.24
N PRO A 74 -14.20 -22.38 1.91
CA PRO A 74 -13.24 -22.16 2.97
C PRO A 74 -12.10 -21.37 2.32
N ASP A 75 -11.71 -20.23 2.93
CA ASP A 75 -10.45 -19.61 2.58
C ASP A 75 -9.45 -20.75 2.55
N LYS A 76 -8.95 -21.08 1.36
CA LYS A 76 -7.88 -22.06 1.23
C LYS A 76 -6.86 -21.57 2.24
N LYS A 77 -6.67 -22.35 3.34
CA LYS A 77 -5.72 -22.01 4.40
C LYS A 77 -4.51 -21.47 3.69
N ALA A 78 -4.17 -20.21 3.93
CA ALA A 78 -2.98 -19.59 3.36
C ALA A 78 -1.92 -20.66 3.48
N ASN A 79 -1.36 -21.09 2.34
CA ASN A 79 -0.52 -22.29 2.22
C ASN A 79 0.34 -22.41 3.49
N SER A 80 -0.05 -23.30 4.39
CA SER A 80 0.66 -23.49 5.68
C SER A 80 1.95 -24.29 5.50
N GLY A 81 2.30 -24.57 4.24
CA GLY A 81 3.55 -25.15 3.84
C GLY A 81 4.67 -24.11 3.69
N PRO A 82 5.93 -24.56 3.59
CA PRO A 82 7.04 -23.67 3.30
C PRO A 82 6.78 -22.96 1.96
N ARG A 83 7.11 -21.65 1.90
CA ARG A 83 7.00 -20.89 0.67
C ARG A 83 7.90 -21.48 -0.41
N LYS A 84 7.46 -21.45 -1.65
CA LYS A 84 8.28 -21.88 -2.79
C LYS A 84 9.44 -20.91 -2.98
N VAL A 85 10.62 -21.45 -3.14
CA VAL A 85 11.84 -20.69 -3.37
C VAL A 85 11.76 -19.93 -4.69
N VAL A 86 12.13 -18.65 -4.68
CA VAL A 86 12.25 -17.77 -5.84
C VAL A 86 13.72 -17.40 -6.00
N GLY A 87 14.27 -17.48 -7.23
CA GLY A 87 15.65 -17.13 -7.50
C GLY A 87 16.64 -17.95 -6.67
N ALA A 88 16.50 -19.29 -6.66
CA ALA A 88 17.43 -20.19 -5.97
C ALA A 88 18.89 -20.04 -6.46
N ASP A 89 19.07 -19.54 -7.68
CA ASP A 89 20.34 -19.25 -8.36
C ASP A 89 20.88 -17.84 -8.05
N ALA A 90 20.23 -17.09 -7.17
CA ALA A 90 20.59 -15.70 -6.87
C ALA A 90 22.01 -15.58 -6.30
N LYS A 91 22.81 -14.77 -6.96
CA LYS A 91 24.20 -14.48 -6.58
C LYS A 91 24.58 -13.06 -7.01
N ARG A 92 25.65 -12.54 -6.45
CA ARG A 92 26.25 -11.27 -6.90
C ARG A 92 27.62 -11.53 -7.55
N PRO A 93 28.05 -10.69 -8.50
CA PRO A 93 29.37 -10.76 -9.08
C PRO A 93 30.45 -10.43 -8.03
N ALA A 94 31.67 -10.91 -8.23
CA ALA A 94 32.79 -10.64 -7.31
C ALA A 94 33.08 -9.10 -7.20
N THR A 95 32.84 -8.35 -8.24
CA THR A 95 32.96 -6.88 -8.27
C THR A 95 32.08 -6.19 -7.24
N ALA A 96 30.94 -6.77 -6.84
CA ALA A 96 30.10 -6.23 -5.79
C ALA A 96 30.83 -6.13 -4.43
N ALA A 97 31.84 -6.95 -4.19
CA ALA A 97 32.61 -6.90 -2.95
C ALA A 97 33.74 -5.84 -2.97
N THR A 98 34.08 -5.28 -4.12
CA THR A 98 35.18 -4.31 -4.28
C THR A 98 34.68 -2.86 -4.38
N ARG A 99 33.39 -2.65 -4.63
CA ARG A 99 32.79 -1.32 -4.61
C ARG A 99 32.40 -0.89 -3.20
N LYS A 100 32.12 0.39 -3.03
CA LYS A 100 31.53 0.90 -1.79
C LYS A 100 30.20 0.22 -1.53
N PRO A 101 29.90 -0.18 -0.26
CA PRO A 101 28.63 -0.80 0.06
C PRO A 101 27.44 0.12 -0.29
N ARG A 102 26.33 -0.48 -0.69
CA ARG A 102 25.09 0.23 -1.04
C ARG A 102 24.04 0.13 0.06
N LEU A 103 23.34 1.22 0.28
CA LEU A 103 22.16 1.31 1.13
C LEU A 103 20.95 1.70 0.28
N PHE A 104 19.98 0.84 0.14
CA PHE A 104 18.75 1.15 -0.55
C PHE A 104 17.59 1.17 0.45
N VAL A 105 16.94 2.32 0.61
CA VAL A 105 15.75 2.45 1.47
C VAL A 105 14.51 2.52 0.58
N LEU A 106 13.64 1.52 0.72
CA LEU A 106 12.32 1.50 0.12
C LEU A 106 11.30 1.99 1.14
N ALA A 107 10.83 3.22 1.00
CA ALA A 107 9.72 3.75 1.80
C ALA A 107 8.41 3.41 1.09
N VAL A 108 7.63 2.54 1.71
CA VAL A 108 6.29 2.16 1.22
C VAL A 108 5.27 3.05 1.90
N GLY A 109 4.70 3.98 1.13
CA GLY A 109 3.60 4.84 1.56
C GLY A 109 2.27 4.09 1.59
N GLU A 110 1.31 4.64 2.30
CA GLU A 110 -0.02 4.07 2.46
C GLU A 110 -1.07 5.07 1.95
N THR A 111 -1.93 4.64 1.04
CA THR A 111 -3.09 5.37 0.49
C THR A 111 -2.80 6.75 -0.11
N VAL A 112 -1.61 7.02 -0.65
CA VAL A 112 -1.28 8.31 -1.27
C VAL A 112 -1.67 8.32 -2.74
N ARG A 113 -2.49 9.32 -3.15
CA ARG A 113 -2.93 9.53 -4.54
C ARG A 113 -1.94 10.38 -5.31
N ALA A 114 -1.73 10.03 -6.58
CA ALA A 114 -0.87 10.82 -7.47
C ALA A 114 -1.40 12.23 -7.76
N ASP A 115 -2.72 12.42 -7.81
CA ASP A 115 -3.36 13.70 -8.11
C ASP A 115 -3.44 14.67 -6.90
N HIS A 116 -3.02 14.24 -5.70
CA HIS A 116 -2.80 15.09 -4.54
C HIS A 116 -1.30 15.28 -4.21
N TRP A 117 -0.42 14.78 -5.06
CA TRP A 117 1.03 14.88 -4.91
C TRP A 117 1.58 16.16 -5.56
N GLY A 118 2.19 17.05 -4.75
CA GLY A 118 2.63 18.37 -5.21
C GLY A 118 3.60 18.33 -6.39
N LEU A 119 4.54 17.36 -6.41
CA LEU A 119 5.47 17.16 -7.52
C LEU A 119 4.79 16.73 -8.84
N ASN A 120 3.55 16.25 -8.79
CA ASN A 120 2.75 15.93 -9.98
C ASN A 120 1.93 17.14 -10.51
N GLY A 121 2.15 18.32 -9.97
CA GLY A 121 1.45 19.54 -10.39
C GLY A 121 0.09 19.74 -9.70
N TYR A 122 -0.13 19.11 -8.55
CA TYR A 122 -1.31 19.39 -7.73
C TYR A 122 -1.34 20.87 -7.31
N ALA A 123 -2.53 21.48 -7.31
CA ALA A 123 -2.69 22.91 -7.03
C ALA A 123 -2.17 23.34 -5.63
N ARG A 124 -2.16 22.42 -4.67
CA ARG A 124 -1.52 22.62 -3.38
C ARG A 124 -0.15 21.97 -3.38
N GLN A 125 0.88 22.70 -2.95
CA GLN A 125 2.21 22.13 -2.79
C GLN A 125 2.25 21.29 -1.52
N THR A 126 1.92 20.00 -1.64
CA THR A 126 1.93 19.01 -0.56
C THR A 126 3.29 18.35 -0.34
N THR A 127 4.25 18.60 -1.26
CA THR A 127 5.60 18.01 -1.23
C THR A 127 6.71 19.06 -1.33
N PRO A 128 6.67 20.14 -0.49
CA PRO A 128 7.61 21.26 -0.61
C PRO A 128 9.06 20.90 -0.26
N GLU A 129 9.27 19.90 0.59
CA GLU A 129 10.60 19.49 1.02
C GLU A 129 11.29 18.57 0.00
N LEU A 130 10.56 17.62 -0.58
CA LEU A 130 11.08 16.77 -1.65
C LEU A 130 11.41 17.60 -2.90
N ALA A 131 10.62 18.64 -3.20
CA ALA A 131 10.88 19.54 -4.31
C ALA A 131 12.26 20.25 -4.27
N LYS A 132 12.85 20.37 -3.07
CA LYS A 132 14.17 20.99 -2.84
C LYS A 132 15.34 20.00 -2.87
N ARG A 133 15.06 18.67 -2.91
CA ARG A 133 16.08 17.62 -2.70
C ARG A 133 16.51 16.89 -3.96
N GLY A 134 16.15 17.38 -5.14
CA GLY A 134 16.60 16.81 -6.42
C GLY A 134 16.12 15.36 -6.65
N VAL A 135 14.92 15.05 -6.19
CA VAL A 135 14.32 13.72 -6.42
C VAL A 135 13.85 13.57 -7.87
N LEU A 136 13.98 12.38 -8.42
CA LEU A 136 13.34 11.99 -9.67
C LEU A 136 11.90 11.62 -9.37
N ASN A 137 10.94 12.36 -9.91
CA ASN A 137 9.51 12.14 -9.69
C ASN A 137 8.92 11.36 -10.87
N PHE A 138 8.18 10.29 -10.57
CA PHE A 138 7.45 9.45 -11.52
C PHE A 138 5.96 9.81 -11.42
N PRO A 139 5.42 10.61 -12.36
CA PRO A 139 4.05 11.10 -12.26
C PRO A 139 2.99 10.08 -12.65
N ASP A 140 3.34 9.03 -13.39
CA ASP A 140 2.40 8.02 -13.90
C ASP A 140 2.78 6.62 -13.43
N VAL A 141 2.36 6.26 -12.20
CA VAL A 141 2.63 4.95 -11.60
C VAL A 141 1.33 4.25 -11.24
N THR A 142 1.20 3.00 -11.68
CA THR A 142 0.04 2.16 -11.39
C THR A 142 0.33 1.18 -10.25
N ALA A 143 -0.52 1.20 -9.23
CA ALA A 143 -0.45 0.26 -8.11
C ALA A 143 -0.90 -1.16 -8.52
N CYS A 144 -0.34 -2.16 -7.87
CA CYS A 144 -0.70 -3.57 -8.09
C CYS A 144 -2.09 -3.93 -7.54
N GLY A 145 -2.57 -3.19 -6.59
CA GLY A 145 -3.87 -3.40 -5.95
C GLY A 145 -4.49 -2.11 -5.46
N THR A 146 -5.68 -2.22 -4.92
CA THR A 146 -6.46 -1.13 -4.32
C THR A 146 -6.51 -1.21 -2.81
N SER A 147 -5.71 -2.06 -2.21
CA SER A 147 -5.59 -2.23 -0.75
C SER A 147 -4.25 -2.83 -0.41
N THR A 148 -3.72 -2.51 0.77
CA THR A 148 -2.45 -3.02 1.30
C THR A 148 -2.38 -4.54 1.28
N GLU A 149 -3.49 -5.22 1.61
CA GLU A 149 -3.61 -6.68 1.62
C GLU A 149 -3.34 -7.33 0.25
N VAL A 150 -3.60 -6.61 -0.84
CA VAL A 150 -3.38 -7.05 -2.22
C VAL A 150 -2.08 -6.47 -2.76
N SER A 151 -1.89 -5.17 -2.62
CA SER A 151 -0.82 -4.44 -3.29
C SER A 151 0.55 -4.78 -2.70
N LEU A 152 0.66 -4.82 -1.36
CA LEU A 152 1.95 -5.02 -0.70
C LEU A 152 2.61 -6.36 -1.06
N PRO A 153 1.97 -7.54 -0.93
CA PRO A 153 2.59 -8.78 -1.38
C PRO A 153 2.91 -8.80 -2.88
N CYS A 154 2.06 -8.15 -3.68
CA CYS A 154 2.21 -8.11 -5.12
C CYS A 154 3.45 -7.33 -5.57
N MET A 155 3.71 -6.16 -4.98
CA MET A 155 4.85 -5.31 -5.36
C MET A 155 6.20 -5.93 -5.00
N PHE A 156 6.23 -6.91 -4.08
CA PHE A 156 7.44 -7.66 -3.73
C PHE A 156 7.55 -9.03 -4.43
N SER A 157 6.58 -9.36 -5.30
CA SER A 157 6.51 -10.63 -6.01
C SER A 157 7.04 -10.53 -7.45
N PRO A 158 7.67 -11.57 -7.99
CA PRO A 158 8.07 -11.60 -9.40
C PRO A 158 6.87 -11.70 -10.36
N GLN A 159 5.68 -12.13 -9.89
CA GLN A 159 4.48 -12.18 -10.70
C GLN A 159 3.92 -10.78 -10.99
N GLY A 160 4.02 -9.88 -10.01
CA GLY A 160 3.46 -8.53 -10.11
C GLY A 160 1.96 -8.52 -10.43
N ARG A 161 1.48 -7.42 -11.02
CA ARG A 161 0.10 -7.29 -11.49
C ARG A 161 -0.14 -7.98 -12.82
N GLU A 162 0.86 -8.03 -13.67
CA GLU A 162 0.78 -8.64 -15.01
C GLU A 162 0.34 -10.11 -14.94
N HIS A 163 0.83 -10.84 -13.94
CA HIS A 163 0.51 -12.26 -13.71
C HIS A 163 -0.09 -12.50 -12.32
N TYR A 164 -0.97 -11.61 -11.89
CA TYR A 164 -1.51 -11.62 -10.53
C TYR A 164 -2.28 -12.91 -10.23
N ASP A 165 -1.73 -13.70 -9.34
CA ASP A 165 -2.38 -14.83 -8.67
C ASP A 165 -2.11 -14.71 -7.16
N ARG A 166 -3.16 -14.48 -6.37
CA ARG A 166 -3.07 -14.27 -4.93
C ARG A 166 -2.40 -15.44 -4.19
N ASP A 167 -2.77 -16.66 -4.56
CA ASP A 167 -2.29 -17.87 -3.88
C ASP A 167 -0.83 -18.13 -4.26
N ALA A 168 -0.48 -17.91 -5.53
CA ALA A 168 0.90 -17.99 -5.99
C ALA A 168 1.78 -16.92 -5.32
N ILE A 169 1.36 -15.65 -5.31
CA ILE A 169 2.11 -14.56 -4.66
C ILE A 169 2.39 -14.87 -3.19
N ARG A 170 1.38 -15.33 -2.45
CA ARG A 170 1.51 -15.66 -1.02
C ARG A 170 2.26 -16.96 -0.75
N GLY A 171 2.24 -17.88 -1.70
CA GLY A 171 2.89 -19.17 -1.62
C GLY A 171 4.37 -19.14 -2.03
N HIS A 172 4.88 -18.01 -2.50
CA HIS A 172 6.27 -17.87 -2.97
C HIS A 172 7.06 -16.89 -2.06
N GLU A 173 8.37 -16.96 -2.16
CA GLU A 173 9.28 -15.99 -1.57
C GLU A 173 9.18 -14.63 -2.29
N SER A 174 9.57 -13.58 -1.58
CA SER A 174 9.59 -12.19 -2.07
C SER A 174 10.97 -11.80 -2.62
N VAL A 175 11.09 -10.64 -3.25
CA VAL A 175 12.38 -10.07 -3.66
C VAL A 175 13.34 -9.90 -2.48
N LEU A 176 12.83 -9.69 -1.27
CA LEU A 176 13.65 -9.54 -0.07
C LEU A 176 14.36 -10.84 0.29
N ASP A 177 13.68 -11.98 0.13
CA ASP A 177 14.29 -13.32 0.32
C ASP A 177 15.38 -13.58 -0.73
N VAL A 178 15.14 -13.18 -1.99
CA VAL A 178 16.11 -13.31 -3.10
C VAL A 178 17.34 -12.45 -2.84
N ALA A 179 17.16 -11.21 -2.43
CA ALA A 179 18.26 -10.29 -2.09
C ALA A 179 19.08 -10.81 -0.90
N ALA A 180 18.41 -11.30 0.15
CA ALA A 180 19.06 -11.87 1.33
C ALA A 180 19.89 -13.12 0.96
N ARG A 181 19.38 -14.00 0.09
CA ARG A 181 20.11 -15.16 -0.44
C ARG A 181 21.36 -14.76 -1.22
N ALA A 182 21.32 -13.64 -1.93
CA ALA A 182 22.47 -13.07 -2.61
C ALA A 182 23.45 -12.33 -1.68
N GLY A 183 23.22 -12.34 -0.36
CA GLY A 183 24.10 -11.75 0.66
C GLY A 183 23.87 -10.25 0.91
N VAL A 184 22.71 -9.71 0.54
CA VAL A 184 22.27 -8.36 0.96
C VAL A 184 21.57 -8.46 2.30
N GLN A 185 21.92 -7.62 3.27
CA GLN A 185 21.23 -7.56 4.54
C GLN A 185 19.89 -6.86 4.37
N VAL A 186 18.82 -7.38 4.98
CA VAL A 186 17.47 -6.82 4.82
C VAL A 186 16.83 -6.57 6.18
N LEU A 187 16.26 -5.38 6.38
CA LEU A 187 15.48 -5.04 7.55
C LEU A 187 14.17 -4.41 7.14
N TRP A 188 13.05 -4.95 7.65
CA TRP A 188 11.71 -4.36 7.54
C TRP A 188 11.36 -3.63 8.82
N ARG A 189 10.99 -2.35 8.74
CA ARG A 189 10.45 -1.56 9.83
C ARG A 189 9.00 -1.19 9.53
N ASP A 190 8.10 -1.53 10.45
CA ASP A 190 6.66 -1.44 10.26
C ASP A 190 6.01 -0.46 11.22
N ASN A 191 5.32 0.55 10.71
CA ASN A 191 4.42 1.43 11.49
C ASN A 191 2.96 1.26 11.05
N GLN A 192 2.64 0.20 10.32
CA GLN A 192 1.31 -0.09 9.78
C GLN A 192 0.77 -1.40 10.38
N SER A 193 0.26 -2.32 9.62
CA SER A 193 -0.39 -3.55 10.08
C SER A 193 0.36 -4.82 9.65
N GLY A 194 1.69 -4.76 9.58
CA GLY A 194 2.57 -5.85 9.19
C GLY A 194 2.74 -5.99 7.68
N CYS A 195 3.74 -6.77 7.28
CA CYS A 195 4.21 -6.87 5.89
C CYS A 195 3.37 -7.76 4.95
N LYS A 196 2.22 -8.25 5.39
CA LYS A 196 1.30 -9.10 4.60
C LYS A 196 1.95 -10.32 3.94
N GLY A 197 3.08 -10.78 4.48
CA GLY A 197 3.83 -11.92 3.97
C GLY A 197 5.14 -11.58 3.25
N ALA A 198 5.34 -10.32 2.85
CA ALA A 198 6.51 -9.91 2.07
C ALA A 198 7.84 -10.03 2.84
N CYS A 199 7.83 -9.95 4.18
CA CYS A 199 9.02 -9.96 5.03
C CYS A 199 9.25 -11.24 5.84
N ILE A 200 8.53 -12.33 5.55
CA ILE A 200 8.58 -13.55 6.40
C ILE A 200 10.01 -14.13 6.52
N GLY A 201 10.82 -14.05 5.47
CA GLY A 201 12.17 -14.61 5.44
C GLY A 201 13.29 -13.65 5.86
N VAL A 202 12.95 -12.45 6.32
CA VAL A 202 13.92 -11.40 6.66
C VAL A 202 13.66 -10.81 8.03
N GLN A 203 14.65 -10.09 8.58
CA GLN A 203 14.48 -9.41 9.86
C GLN A 203 13.39 -8.34 9.75
N SER A 204 12.45 -8.33 10.70
CA SER A 204 11.38 -7.34 10.79
C SER A 204 11.22 -6.82 12.20
N HIS A 205 10.83 -5.53 12.32
CA HIS A 205 10.55 -4.86 13.58
C HIS A 205 9.31 -3.99 13.44
N THR A 206 8.30 -4.26 14.26
CA THR A 206 7.11 -3.39 14.37
C THR A 206 7.42 -2.28 15.36
N MET A 207 7.33 -1.03 14.89
CA MET A 207 7.60 0.15 15.69
C MET A 207 6.49 0.40 16.71
N GLY A 208 6.86 0.98 17.83
CA GLY A 208 5.88 1.25 18.89
C GLY A 208 6.43 2.20 19.96
N PRO A 209 5.65 2.46 21.03
CA PRO A 209 6.04 3.42 22.07
C PRO A 209 7.40 3.14 22.74
N ASN A 210 7.86 1.90 22.72
CA ASN A 210 9.18 1.53 23.24
C ASN A 210 10.34 2.05 22.38
N ASP A 211 10.09 2.37 21.11
CA ASP A 211 11.11 2.90 20.20
C ASP A 211 11.21 4.42 20.30
N ALA A 212 10.07 5.14 20.45
CA ALA A 212 10.02 6.58 20.68
C ALA A 212 8.63 6.98 21.23
N ALA A 213 8.48 7.02 22.54
CA ALA A 213 7.21 7.29 23.21
C ALA A 213 6.58 8.65 22.83
N ASN A 214 7.42 9.67 22.59
CA ASN A 214 6.98 11.01 22.21
C ASN A 214 6.34 11.10 20.81
N LEU A 215 6.56 10.09 19.95
CA LEU A 215 5.96 10.00 18.63
C LEU A 215 4.67 9.17 18.62
N CYS A 216 4.23 8.67 19.77
CA CYS A 216 3.08 7.79 19.87
C CYS A 216 2.00 8.37 20.78
N ALA A 217 0.74 8.26 20.35
CA ALA A 217 -0.44 8.62 21.13
C ALA A 217 -1.60 7.67 20.80
N ALA A 218 -2.40 7.33 21.82
CA ALA A 218 -3.60 6.48 21.67
C ALA A 218 -3.36 5.17 20.89
N GLY A 219 -2.20 4.53 21.12
CA GLY A 219 -1.85 3.24 20.49
C GLY A 219 -1.40 3.34 19.02
N ARG A 220 -1.10 4.54 18.53
CA ARG A 220 -0.59 4.81 17.17
C ARG A 220 0.62 5.71 17.24
N CYS A 221 1.52 5.58 16.28
CA CYS A 221 2.72 6.39 16.19
C CYS A 221 2.75 7.16 14.86
N PHE A 222 3.35 8.34 14.87
CA PHE A 222 3.66 9.09 13.67
C PHE A 222 4.82 8.44 12.90
N ASP A 223 4.87 8.60 11.57
CA ASP A 223 5.83 7.89 10.72
C ASP A 223 7.30 8.28 10.93
N GLU A 224 7.60 9.39 11.58
CA GLU A 224 8.96 9.69 12.05
C GLU A 224 9.55 8.59 12.94
N ILE A 225 8.71 7.77 13.58
CA ILE A 225 9.17 6.63 14.40
C ILE A 225 9.97 5.63 13.57
N LEU A 226 9.70 5.52 12.28
CA LEU A 226 10.45 4.66 11.36
C LEU A 226 11.92 5.06 11.25
N LEU A 227 12.25 6.31 11.56
CA LEU A 227 13.61 6.86 11.53
C LEU A 227 14.30 6.74 12.90
N SER A 228 13.54 6.50 13.98
CA SER A 228 14.07 6.44 15.34
C SER A 228 15.10 5.32 15.50
N GLY A 229 16.34 5.66 15.88
CA GLY A 229 17.43 4.69 16.02
C GLY A 229 17.87 4.00 14.73
N LEU A 230 17.46 4.49 13.55
CA LEU A 230 17.79 3.90 12.26
C LEU A 230 19.31 3.94 12.01
N GLN A 231 19.99 5.06 12.34
CA GLN A 231 21.44 5.16 12.18
C GLN A 231 22.18 4.08 12.96
N ALA A 232 21.86 3.88 14.23
CA ALA A 232 22.48 2.84 15.05
C ALA A 232 22.25 1.42 14.49
N LYS A 233 21.08 1.17 13.87
CA LYS A 233 20.81 -0.08 13.17
C LYS A 233 21.69 -0.24 11.92
N LEU A 234 21.84 0.82 11.14
CA LEU A 234 22.71 0.82 9.96
C LEU A 234 24.19 0.60 10.33
N ASP A 235 24.65 1.18 11.43
CA ASP A 235 26.02 0.99 11.91
C ASP A 235 26.31 -0.47 12.30
N ALA A 236 25.28 -1.18 12.77
CA ALA A 236 25.36 -2.59 13.14
C ALA A 236 25.20 -3.57 11.94
N MET A 237 24.91 -3.07 10.72
CA MET A 237 24.66 -3.87 9.52
C MET A 237 25.76 -3.61 8.49
N PRO A 238 26.92 -4.30 8.50
CA PRO A 238 27.98 -4.05 7.53
C PRO A 238 27.61 -4.49 6.12
N GLY A 239 28.24 -3.88 5.10
CA GLY A 239 28.02 -4.23 3.70
C GLY A 239 26.75 -3.66 3.09
N ASP A 240 26.22 -4.34 2.08
CA ASP A 240 25.04 -3.94 1.34
C ASP A 240 23.75 -4.18 2.12
N VAL A 241 22.87 -3.17 2.16
CA VAL A 241 21.68 -3.18 3.01
C VAL A 241 20.44 -2.70 2.24
N ILE A 242 19.34 -3.43 2.37
CA ILE A 242 17.97 -2.97 2.04
C ILE A 242 17.22 -2.69 3.33
N ILE A 243 16.69 -1.50 3.46
CA ILE A 243 15.70 -1.14 4.50
C ILE A 243 14.35 -0.95 3.85
N VAL A 244 13.31 -1.59 4.36
CA VAL A 244 11.93 -1.27 4.01
C VAL A 244 11.30 -0.51 5.18
N LEU A 245 10.80 0.68 4.91
CA LEU A 245 10.03 1.50 5.85
C LEU A 245 8.57 1.46 5.44
N HIS A 246 7.74 0.72 6.16
CA HIS A 246 6.31 0.60 5.88
C HIS A 246 5.55 1.62 6.71
N MET A 247 5.11 2.69 6.05
CA MET A 247 4.50 3.86 6.66
C MET A 247 3.02 3.61 6.99
N LEU A 248 2.52 4.28 8.02
CA LEU A 248 1.09 4.43 8.28
C LEU A 248 0.45 5.41 7.29
N GLY A 249 1.22 6.38 6.82
CA GLY A 249 0.90 7.30 5.75
C GLY A 249 -0.47 7.98 5.89
N ASN A 250 -1.24 7.94 4.82
CA ASN A 250 -2.57 8.56 4.74
C ASN A 250 -3.71 7.61 5.08
N HIS A 251 -3.47 6.52 5.82
CA HIS A 251 -4.49 5.48 6.11
C HIS A 251 -5.78 6.07 6.70
N GLY A 252 -6.88 5.97 5.94
CA GLY A 252 -8.20 6.47 6.32
C GLY A 252 -8.96 5.59 7.34
N PRO A 253 -10.12 6.05 7.77
CA PRO A 253 -10.76 7.35 7.48
C PRO A 253 -10.25 8.53 8.33
N ASN A 254 -9.43 8.29 9.35
CA ASN A 254 -8.97 9.29 10.31
C ASN A 254 -7.73 10.04 9.79
N TYR A 255 -7.80 10.68 8.63
CA TYR A 255 -6.67 11.41 8.05
C TYR A 255 -6.10 12.48 9.01
N PHE A 256 -6.96 13.13 9.81
CA PHE A 256 -6.58 14.15 10.79
C PHE A 256 -5.68 13.63 11.93
N GLU A 257 -5.60 12.32 12.12
CA GLU A 257 -4.72 11.66 13.11
C GLU A 257 -3.37 11.21 12.50
N ARG A 258 -3.09 11.51 11.22
CA ARG A 258 -1.90 11.02 10.52
C ARG A 258 -0.71 11.97 10.58
N TYR A 259 -0.88 13.15 11.16
CA TYR A 259 0.15 14.17 11.26
C TYR A 259 0.06 14.90 12.62
N PRO A 260 1.20 15.39 13.14
CA PRO A 260 1.21 16.29 14.31
C PRO A 260 0.51 17.62 14.00
N PRO A 261 -0.04 18.32 15.02
CA PRO A 261 -0.73 19.61 14.83
C PRO A 261 0.06 20.66 14.06
N ALA A 262 1.39 20.63 14.15
CA ALA A 262 2.28 21.55 13.41
C ALA A 262 2.15 21.44 11.89
N PHE A 263 1.64 20.31 11.38
CA PHE A 263 1.41 20.06 9.96
C PHE A 263 -0.02 20.33 9.51
N ALA A 264 -0.89 20.86 10.37
CA ALA A 264 -2.26 21.26 10.02
C ALA A 264 -2.27 22.58 9.24
N ARG A 265 -1.71 22.56 8.02
CA ARG A 265 -1.56 23.75 7.15
C ARG A 265 -2.90 24.17 6.53
N TRP A 266 -3.71 23.22 6.09
CA TRP A 266 -5.02 23.48 5.50
C TRP A 266 -6.12 23.17 6.49
N THR A 267 -6.95 24.19 6.79
CA THR A 267 -8.03 24.13 7.78
C THR A 267 -9.30 24.80 7.26
N PRO A 268 -10.48 24.47 7.79
CA PRO A 268 -10.77 23.43 8.79
C PRO A 268 -10.63 22.01 8.21
N VAL A 269 -10.34 21.03 9.07
CA VAL A 269 -10.19 19.62 8.68
C VAL A 269 -11.45 18.82 9.04
N CYS A 270 -11.63 17.67 8.37
CA CYS A 270 -12.56 16.65 8.80
C CYS A 270 -11.97 15.92 10.01
N SER A 271 -12.51 16.15 11.21
CA SER A 271 -12.03 15.63 12.49
C SER A 271 -12.87 14.44 13.00
N THR A 272 -13.48 13.67 12.09
CA THR A 272 -14.30 12.49 12.40
C THR A 272 -14.04 11.38 11.38
N PRO A 273 -14.15 10.10 11.77
CA PRO A 273 -14.10 8.99 10.83
C PRO A 273 -15.30 8.91 9.87
N GLU A 274 -16.39 9.64 10.16
CA GLU A 274 -17.60 9.68 9.36
C GLU A 274 -17.47 10.73 8.25
N LEU A 275 -16.71 10.40 7.19
CA LEU A 275 -16.36 11.32 6.11
C LEU A 275 -17.58 11.98 5.44
N ASN A 276 -18.73 11.30 5.41
CA ASN A 276 -19.98 11.82 4.88
C ASN A 276 -20.58 12.99 5.69
N ARG A 277 -20.08 13.25 6.90
CA ARG A 277 -20.46 14.43 7.72
C ARG A 277 -19.59 15.65 7.44
N CYS A 278 -18.54 15.49 6.66
CA CYS A 278 -17.63 16.56 6.32
C CYS A 278 -17.85 17.06 4.89
N THR A 279 -17.46 18.29 4.63
CA THR A 279 -17.39 18.81 3.28
C THR A 279 -16.17 18.21 2.55
N GLN A 280 -16.20 18.16 1.22
CA GLN A 280 -15.06 17.70 0.41
C GLN A 280 -13.78 18.49 0.72
N ALA A 281 -13.91 19.80 0.94
CA ALA A 281 -12.77 20.65 1.31
C ALA A 281 -12.15 20.22 2.65
N GLN A 282 -12.97 19.88 3.66
CA GLN A 282 -12.48 19.44 4.97
C GLN A 282 -11.76 18.08 4.87
N ILE A 283 -12.27 17.15 4.05
CA ILE A 283 -11.65 15.86 3.80
C ILE A 283 -10.31 16.06 3.10
N ALA A 284 -10.29 16.85 2.01
CA ALA A 284 -9.07 17.16 1.29
C ALA A 284 -8.04 17.88 2.17
N ASN A 285 -8.47 18.80 3.05
CA ASN A 285 -7.57 19.47 3.98
C ASN A 285 -6.85 18.49 4.92
N ALA A 286 -7.60 17.56 5.53
CA ALA A 286 -7.02 16.55 6.41
C ALA A 286 -6.08 15.59 5.65
N TYR A 287 -6.47 15.20 4.45
CA TYR A 287 -5.69 14.30 3.59
C TYR A 287 -4.40 14.95 3.09
N ASP A 288 -4.45 16.20 2.62
CA ASP A 288 -3.28 16.95 2.14
C ASP A 288 -2.28 17.26 3.26
N ASN A 289 -2.77 17.53 4.47
CA ASN A 289 -1.91 17.70 5.65
C ASN A 289 -1.14 16.41 5.98
N ALA A 290 -1.77 15.24 5.79
CA ALA A 290 -1.09 13.96 5.98
C ALA A 290 -0.02 13.70 4.92
N ILE A 291 -0.24 14.10 3.65
CA ILE A 291 0.79 14.06 2.60
C ILE A 291 1.95 15.01 2.93
N LEU A 292 1.64 16.23 3.39
CA LEU A 292 2.65 17.21 3.80
C LEU A 292 3.56 16.67 4.91
N TYR A 293 2.98 15.89 5.84
CA TYR A 293 3.76 15.22 6.87
C TYR A 293 4.58 14.04 6.32
N SER A 294 4.05 13.27 5.39
CA SER A 294 4.83 12.24 4.70
C SER A 294 6.03 12.82 3.93
N ASP A 295 5.86 13.98 3.27
CA ASP A 295 6.93 14.74 2.63
C ASP A 295 8.05 15.09 3.63
N HIS A 296 7.68 15.58 4.82
CA HIS A 296 8.63 15.89 5.89
C HIS A 296 9.42 14.65 6.35
N VAL A 297 8.75 13.51 6.57
CA VAL A 297 9.41 12.26 6.99
C VAL A 297 10.39 11.77 5.91
N LEU A 298 9.99 11.81 4.63
CA LEU A 298 10.85 11.43 3.52
C LEU A 298 12.03 12.38 3.36
N ALA A 299 11.84 13.67 3.62
CA ALA A 299 12.90 14.66 3.62
C ALA A 299 13.94 14.38 4.70
N GLN A 300 13.51 14.10 5.93
CA GLN A 300 14.40 13.69 7.02
C GLN A 300 15.15 12.39 6.69
N LEU A 301 14.49 11.44 6.03
CA LEU A 301 15.14 10.22 5.55
C LEU A 301 16.25 10.55 4.54
N ILE A 302 16.00 11.40 3.56
CA ILE A 302 17.02 11.83 2.59
C ILE A 302 18.20 12.50 3.31
N ASP A 303 17.95 13.39 4.28
CA ASP A 303 18.99 14.06 5.04
C ASP A 303 19.86 13.04 5.83
N LEU A 304 19.24 12.02 6.41
CA LEU A 304 19.94 10.90 7.05
C LEU A 304 20.79 10.11 6.04
N LEU A 305 20.26 9.86 4.85
CA LEU A 305 20.98 9.14 3.79
C LEU A 305 22.12 9.96 3.20
N GLN A 306 21.97 11.27 3.06
CA GLN A 306 23.05 12.17 2.64
C GLN A 306 24.24 12.18 3.61
N ALA A 307 23.96 11.99 4.89
CA ALA A 307 24.99 11.91 5.92
C ALA A 307 25.80 10.60 5.92
N GLN A 308 25.39 9.59 5.13
CA GLN A 308 26.10 8.32 5.04
C GLN A 308 27.42 8.47 4.28
N THR A 309 28.55 8.33 5.01
CA THR A 309 29.87 8.40 4.42
C THR A 309 30.43 7.01 4.03
N GLN A 310 29.94 5.96 4.65
CA GLN A 310 30.42 4.58 4.47
C GLN A 310 29.67 3.82 3.39
N ARG A 311 28.56 4.34 2.87
CA ARG A 311 27.69 3.68 1.88
C ARG A 311 27.23 4.68 0.83
N ASP A 312 27.01 4.18 -0.35
CA ASP A 312 26.29 4.89 -1.39
C ASP A 312 24.79 4.60 -1.23
N ALA A 313 24.01 5.66 -1.10
CA ALA A 313 22.64 5.55 -0.67
C ALA A 313 21.62 5.89 -1.76
N ALA A 314 20.50 5.18 -1.74
CA ALA A 314 19.32 5.45 -2.55
C ALA A 314 18.05 5.37 -1.70
N MET A 315 17.04 6.16 -2.05
CA MET A 315 15.68 6.08 -1.50
C MET A 315 14.68 5.96 -2.65
N LEU A 316 13.84 4.97 -2.60
CA LEU A 316 12.64 4.88 -3.43
C LEU A 316 11.42 4.99 -2.52
N PHE A 317 10.58 5.98 -2.75
CA PHE A 317 9.25 6.05 -2.15
C PHE A 317 8.21 5.68 -3.20
N VAL A 318 7.23 4.86 -2.82
CA VAL A 318 6.04 4.58 -3.62
C VAL A 318 4.88 4.27 -2.68
N SER A 319 3.68 4.80 -2.98
CA SER A 319 2.49 4.40 -2.23
C SER A 319 2.00 3.03 -2.69
N ASP A 320 1.51 2.25 -1.75
CA ASP A 320 0.98 0.90 -2.03
C ASP A 320 -0.32 0.92 -2.84
N HIS A 321 -1.19 1.90 -2.61
CA HIS A 321 -2.39 2.22 -3.40
C HIS A 321 -2.82 3.67 -3.15
N GLY A 322 -3.80 4.12 -3.90
CA GLY A 322 -4.43 5.42 -3.69
C GLY A 322 -5.71 5.33 -2.86
N GLU A 323 -6.54 6.40 -2.90
CA GLU A 323 -7.70 6.58 -2.05
C GLU A 323 -8.84 7.28 -2.80
N SER A 324 -10.08 6.91 -2.54
CA SER A 324 -11.27 7.68 -2.95
C SER A 324 -11.68 8.62 -1.82
N LEU A 325 -11.81 9.90 -2.11
CA LEU A 325 -12.17 10.93 -1.13
C LEU A 325 -13.62 11.41 -1.26
N GLY A 326 -14.45 10.68 -1.99
CA GLY A 326 -15.88 10.98 -2.20
C GLY A 326 -16.29 11.09 -3.67
N GLU A 327 -15.37 10.85 -4.61
CA GLU A 327 -15.68 10.80 -6.04
C GLU A 327 -16.74 9.72 -6.30
N TYR A 328 -17.76 10.07 -7.06
CA TYR A 328 -18.91 9.18 -7.33
C TYR A 328 -19.59 8.64 -6.06
N GLY A 329 -19.45 9.34 -4.93
CA GLY A 329 -19.91 8.87 -3.64
C GLY A 329 -19.08 7.75 -3.02
N LEU A 330 -17.92 7.43 -3.57
CA LEU A 330 -17.00 6.43 -3.06
C LEU A 330 -15.99 7.07 -2.10
N TYR A 331 -15.80 6.43 -0.96
CA TYR A 331 -14.79 6.81 0.02
C TYR A 331 -13.87 5.62 0.29
N LEU A 332 -12.65 5.91 0.71
CA LEU A 332 -11.65 4.91 1.04
C LEU A 332 -11.21 4.09 -0.20
N HIS A 333 -10.66 2.91 0.01
CA HIS A 333 -9.99 2.07 -0.99
C HIS A 333 -10.53 0.63 -1.00
N GLY A 334 -9.99 -0.26 -1.86
CA GLY A 334 -10.32 -1.69 -1.91
C GLY A 334 -11.49 -2.02 -2.84
N ALA A 335 -11.79 -1.17 -3.80
CA ALA A 335 -12.66 -1.55 -4.91
C ALA A 335 -12.03 -2.72 -5.69
N PRO A 336 -12.82 -3.62 -6.30
CA PRO A 336 -12.28 -4.63 -7.20
C PRO A 336 -11.46 -3.96 -8.31
N TYR A 337 -10.26 -4.48 -8.59
CA TYR A 337 -9.27 -3.83 -9.46
C TYR A 337 -9.84 -3.42 -10.83
N SER A 338 -10.66 -4.30 -11.45
CA SER A 338 -11.23 -4.08 -12.79
C SER A 338 -12.23 -2.92 -12.89
N ILE A 339 -12.78 -2.46 -11.77
CA ILE A 339 -13.77 -1.37 -11.70
C ILE A 339 -13.33 -0.26 -10.74
N ALA A 340 -12.10 -0.34 -10.26
CA ALA A 340 -11.57 0.63 -9.32
C ALA A 340 -11.40 2.00 -9.99
N PRO A 341 -11.77 3.08 -9.28
CA PRO A 341 -11.44 4.42 -9.74
C PRO A 341 -9.93 4.62 -9.90
N LYS A 342 -9.52 5.44 -10.87
CA LYS A 342 -8.09 5.79 -11.07
C LYS A 342 -7.44 6.27 -9.77
N GLN A 343 -8.18 6.97 -8.93
CA GLN A 343 -7.73 7.51 -7.65
C GLN A 343 -7.25 6.43 -6.65
N GLN A 344 -7.71 5.19 -6.79
CA GLN A 344 -7.25 4.07 -5.96
C GLN A 344 -6.05 3.32 -6.54
N LEU A 345 -5.70 3.58 -7.80
CA LEU A 345 -4.66 2.85 -8.54
C LEU A 345 -3.47 3.73 -8.93
N HIS A 346 -3.70 5.02 -9.16
CA HIS A 346 -2.67 5.96 -9.59
C HIS A 346 -1.98 6.57 -8.36
N VAL A 347 -0.70 6.23 -8.18
CA VAL A 347 0.07 6.52 -6.98
C VAL A 347 1.34 7.32 -7.31
N PRO A 348 1.87 8.13 -6.39
CA PRO A 348 3.15 8.78 -6.56
C PRO A 348 4.31 7.81 -6.32
N MET A 349 5.41 8.04 -7.01
CA MET A 349 6.70 7.42 -6.76
C MET A 349 7.81 8.45 -6.95
N VAL A 350 8.80 8.43 -6.07
CA VAL A 350 10.01 9.26 -6.20
C VAL A 350 11.26 8.45 -5.91
N LEU A 351 12.32 8.72 -6.66
CA LEU A 351 13.64 8.13 -6.49
C LEU A 351 14.64 9.24 -6.15
N TRP A 352 15.40 9.03 -5.09
CA TRP A 352 16.56 9.83 -4.74
C TRP A 352 17.81 8.96 -4.73
N LEU A 353 18.91 9.47 -5.29
CA LEU A 353 20.18 8.78 -5.35
C LEU A 353 21.28 9.71 -4.81
N SER A 354 22.16 9.17 -3.97
CA SER A 354 23.41 9.87 -3.64
C SER A 354 24.30 9.97 -4.88
N PRO A 355 25.16 10.99 -4.99
CA PRO A 355 26.10 11.08 -6.12
C PRO A 355 26.96 9.84 -6.31
N GLY A 356 27.41 9.23 -5.21
CA GLY A 356 28.17 7.98 -5.23
C GLY A 356 27.36 6.82 -5.82
N PHE A 357 26.10 6.66 -5.40
CA PHE A 357 25.25 5.58 -5.95
C PHE A 357 25.08 5.70 -7.45
N ALA A 358 24.84 6.94 -7.94
CA ALA A 358 24.68 7.18 -9.37
C ALA A 358 25.96 6.92 -10.15
N SER A 359 27.13 7.36 -9.64
CA SER A 359 28.42 7.18 -10.31
C SER A 359 28.90 5.72 -10.31
N ASP A 360 28.78 5.02 -9.17
CA ASP A 360 29.24 3.65 -9.02
C ASP A 360 28.40 2.62 -9.80
N ASP A 361 27.13 2.96 -10.03
CA ASP A 361 26.23 2.15 -10.87
C ASP A 361 26.28 2.59 -12.35
N GLY A 362 27.12 3.58 -12.71
CA GLY A 362 27.25 4.11 -14.06
C GLY A 362 25.95 4.70 -14.61
N LEU A 363 25.12 5.31 -13.75
CA LEU A 363 23.81 5.80 -14.13
C LEU A 363 23.90 7.14 -14.85
N ASN A 364 23.29 7.22 -16.02
CA ASN A 364 23.07 8.48 -16.73
C ASN A 364 21.81 9.17 -16.17
N MET A 365 21.99 10.23 -15.38
CA MET A 365 20.89 10.96 -14.74
C MET A 365 19.91 11.56 -15.75
N ALA A 366 20.39 12.12 -16.88
CA ALA A 366 19.50 12.65 -17.92
C ALA A 366 18.67 11.55 -18.61
N CYS A 367 19.17 10.32 -18.65
CA CYS A 367 18.38 9.16 -19.07
C CYS A 367 17.31 8.82 -18.02
N LEU A 368 17.67 8.80 -16.73
CA LEU A 368 16.72 8.52 -15.66
C LEU A 368 15.59 9.55 -15.55
N GLU A 369 15.88 10.82 -15.79
CA GLU A 369 14.86 11.87 -15.90
C GLU A 369 13.84 11.55 -17.00
N LYS A 370 14.29 11.02 -18.15
CA LYS A 370 13.39 10.59 -19.24
C LYS A 370 12.61 9.34 -18.87
N VAL A 371 13.24 8.36 -18.23
CA VAL A 371 12.58 7.14 -17.74
C VAL A 371 11.51 7.48 -16.71
N ALA A 372 11.77 8.43 -15.82
CA ALA A 372 10.82 8.87 -14.81
C ALA A 372 9.53 9.48 -15.42
N GLN A 373 9.57 9.98 -16.65
CA GLN A 373 8.39 10.51 -17.36
C GLN A 373 7.61 9.42 -18.14
N GLN A 374 8.08 8.17 -18.13
CA GLN A 374 7.39 7.06 -18.76
C GLN A 374 6.44 6.39 -17.77
N PRO A 375 5.37 5.74 -18.24
CA PRO A 375 4.51 4.94 -17.38
C PRO A 375 5.30 3.86 -16.63
N ALA A 376 5.07 3.78 -15.32
CA ALA A 376 5.66 2.79 -14.45
C ALA A 376 4.57 2.10 -13.63
N SER A 377 4.96 1.04 -12.92
CA SER A 377 4.05 0.32 -12.04
C SER A 377 4.80 -0.35 -10.89
N HIS A 378 4.06 -0.92 -9.94
CA HIS A 378 4.66 -1.74 -8.90
C HIS A 378 5.44 -2.96 -9.44
N ASP A 379 5.14 -3.41 -10.65
CA ASP A 379 5.85 -4.54 -11.29
C ASP A 379 7.32 -4.22 -11.59
N ASN A 380 7.69 -2.94 -11.52
CA ASN A 380 9.09 -2.53 -11.67
C ASN A 380 9.93 -2.78 -10.40
N LEU A 381 9.31 -2.84 -9.22
CA LEU A 381 10.02 -2.84 -7.94
C LEU A 381 10.90 -4.07 -7.75
N PHE A 382 10.38 -5.27 -8.10
CA PHE A 382 11.11 -6.52 -7.95
C PHE A 382 12.46 -6.49 -8.69
N ALA A 383 12.44 -6.12 -9.96
CA ALA A 383 13.63 -6.07 -10.79
C ALA A 383 14.57 -4.91 -10.39
N THR A 384 14.01 -3.73 -10.08
CA THR A 384 14.79 -2.56 -9.67
C THR A 384 15.58 -2.82 -8.38
N LEU A 385 14.96 -3.49 -7.38
CA LEU A 385 15.66 -3.84 -6.15
C LEU A 385 16.79 -4.84 -6.40
N LEU A 386 16.58 -5.85 -7.26
CA LEU A 386 17.64 -6.79 -7.61
C LEU A 386 18.77 -6.10 -8.39
N GLY A 387 18.42 -5.28 -9.38
CA GLY A 387 19.38 -4.55 -10.19
C GLY A 387 20.22 -3.54 -9.40
N ALA A 388 19.62 -2.88 -8.39
CA ALA A 388 20.32 -1.95 -7.50
C ALA A 388 21.49 -2.59 -6.72
N PHE A 389 21.50 -3.92 -6.58
CA PHE A 389 22.53 -4.69 -5.88
C PHE A 389 23.29 -5.67 -6.78
N ASP A 390 23.16 -5.54 -8.09
CA ASP A 390 23.79 -6.42 -9.08
C ASP A 390 23.42 -7.90 -8.89
N VAL A 391 22.24 -8.20 -8.38
CA VAL A 391 21.79 -9.57 -8.14
C VAL A 391 21.49 -10.26 -9.48
N GLN A 392 22.24 -11.28 -9.79
CA GLN A 392 22.07 -12.12 -10.97
C GLN A 392 21.23 -13.34 -10.62
N THR A 393 20.12 -13.53 -11.35
CA THR A 393 19.21 -14.67 -11.19
C THR A 393 18.34 -14.81 -12.42
N ALA A 394 17.85 -16.02 -12.71
CA ALA A 394 16.92 -16.26 -13.82
C ALA A 394 15.58 -15.53 -13.70
N VAL A 395 15.20 -15.10 -12.48
CA VAL A 395 13.96 -14.34 -12.24
C VAL A 395 14.12 -12.84 -12.40
N TYR A 396 15.33 -12.33 -12.67
CA TYR A 396 15.55 -10.91 -12.95
C TYR A 396 15.08 -10.55 -14.35
N ARG A 397 14.24 -9.51 -14.43
CA ARG A 397 13.72 -8.98 -15.68
C ARG A 397 14.30 -7.58 -15.94
N LYS A 398 15.29 -7.51 -16.85
CA LYS A 398 15.94 -6.24 -17.20
C LYS A 398 14.96 -5.18 -17.73
N ASP A 399 13.92 -5.60 -18.44
CA ASP A 399 12.87 -4.74 -18.98
C ASP A 399 11.96 -4.11 -17.91
N LYS A 400 11.97 -4.65 -16.70
CA LYS A 400 11.22 -4.13 -15.53
C LYS A 400 12.08 -3.32 -14.56
N ASP A 401 13.40 -3.35 -14.69
CA ASP A 401 14.32 -2.56 -13.85
C ASP A 401 14.37 -1.10 -14.34
N LEU A 402 13.92 -0.18 -13.49
CA LEU A 402 13.87 1.26 -13.80
C LEU A 402 15.26 1.86 -14.07
N LEU A 403 16.33 1.25 -13.57
CA LEU A 403 17.70 1.74 -13.71
C LEU A 403 18.42 1.14 -14.91
N ALA A 404 18.00 -0.04 -15.36
CA ALA A 404 18.79 -0.87 -16.29
C ALA A 404 19.06 -0.24 -17.65
N SER A 405 18.10 0.55 -18.19
CA SER A 405 18.27 1.21 -19.49
C SER A 405 19.21 2.43 -19.44
N CYS A 406 19.48 2.93 -18.24
CA CYS A 406 20.29 4.10 -18.01
C CYS A 406 21.70 3.80 -17.47
N ARG A 407 22.03 2.52 -17.26
CA ARG A 407 23.40 2.11 -16.94
C ARG A 407 24.26 2.20 -18.18
N GLN A 408 25.38 2.89 -18.05
CA GLN A 408 26.41 2.92 -19.09
C GLN A 408 27.13 1.57 -19.11
N PRO A 409 27.53 1.05 -20.29
CA PRO A 409 28.26 -0.21 -20.44
C PRO A 409 29.64 -0.20 -19.79
#